data_16ea34696afe1af62db0165630c1c745
#
_entry.id   16ea34696afe1af62db0165630c1c745
#
_cell.length_a   1.000
_cell.length_b   1.000
_cell.length_c   1.000
_cell.angle_alpha   90.00
_cell.angle_beta   90.00
_cell.angle_gamma   90.00
#
_symmetry.space_group_name_H-M   'P 1'
#
loop_
_entity.id
_entity.type
_entity.pdbx_description
1 polymer ?
#
loop_
_entity_poly.entity_id
_entity_poly.type
_entity_poly.pdbx_seq_one_letter_code
_entity_poly.pdbx_strand_id
1 'polypeptide(L)'
;MRNLILSSCMLISLTFVGCSKQVENKQLSPLVGEQFMRASQQIDKMLNALENREVSLKVKRDILCKSYPEVYKKQYMPALLLLSHNVYTKENHLRDYEAVISFYKKAWSIHCA
;
A
#
# COMPACT_ATOMS: atom_id res chain seq x y z
N MET A 1 -65.15 0.58 33.89
CA MET A 1 -64.30 1.22 33.00
C MET A 1 -62.95 0.71 32.99
N ARG A 2 -62.70 0.01 32.08
CA ARG A 2 -61.39 -0.51 31.94
C ARG A 2 -60.77 0.14 30.78
N ASN A 3 -59.86 0.92 31.02
CA ASN A 3 -59.02 1.45 29.98
C ASN A 3 -57.89 0.48 29.76
N LEU A 4 -58.15 -0.41 28.91
CA LEU A 4 -57.09 -1.26 28.45
C LEU A 4 -56.26 -0.46 27.49
N ILE A 5 -55.26 0.15 28.04
CA ILE A 5 -54.24 0.74 27.23
C ILE A 5 -53.41 -0.42 26.74
N LEU A 6 -53.76 -0.87 25.59
CA LEU A 6 -52.91 -1.74 24.87
C LEU A 6 -51.71 -0.92 24.47
N SER A 7 -50.73 -0.96 25.31
CA SER A 7 -49.44 -0.47 24.97
C SER A 7 -48.91 -1.41 23.89
N SER A 8 -49.18 -1.04 22.68
CA SER A 8 -48.54 -1.67 21.56
C SER A 8 -47.09 -1.28 21.63
N CYS A 9 -46.30 -2.11 22.25
CA CYS A 9 -44.87 -2.05 22.10
C CYS A 9 -44.55 -2.39 20.67
N MET A 10 -44.52 -1.36 19.87
CA MET A 10 -43.98 -1.47 18.56
C MET A 10 -42.47 -1.65 18.75
N LEU A 11 -42.08 -2.89 18.77
CA LEU A 11 -40.68 -3.25 18.68
C LEU A 11 -40.25 -2.89 17.28
N ILE A 12 -39.77 -1.69 17.17
CA ILE A 12 -39.02 -1.32 15.98
C ILE A 12 -37.72 -2.08 16.09
N SER A 13 -37.74 -3.24 15.52
CA SER A 13 -36.49 -3.94 15.27
C SER A 13 -35.74 -3.12 14.25
N LEU A 14 -34.90 -2.26 14.76
CA LEU A 14 -33.88 -1.65 13.95
C LEU A 14 -32.96 -2.75 13.56
N THR A 15 -33.30 -3.39 12.48
CA THR A 15 -32.33 -4.25 11.83
C THR A 15 -31.29 -3.32 11.26
N PHE A 16 -30.23 -3.14 12.01
CA PHE A 16 -29.05 -2.56 11.47
C PHE A 16 -28.50 -3.56 10.47
N VAL A 17 -28.92 -3.40 9.24
CA VAL A 17 -28.23 -4.08 8.17
C VAL A 17 -26.88 -3.38 8.10
N GLY A 18 -25.93 -3.92 8.81
CA GLY A 18 -24.57 -3.45 8.70
C GLY A 18 -24.17 -3.53 7.25
N CYS A 19 -23.88 -2.38 6.70
CA CYS A 19 -23.38 -2.33 5.35
C CYS A 19 -21.95 -2.86 5.34
N SER A 20 -21.82 -4.15 5.26
CA SER A 20 -20.49 -4.70 5.04
C SER A 20 -20.16 -4.57 3.57
N LYS A 21 -19.31 -3.63 3.30
CA LYS A 21 -18.96 -3.31 1.93
C LYS A 21 -17.80 -4.10 1.40
N GLN A 22 -17.16 -4.84 2.25
CA GLN A 22 -15.95 -5.53 1.88
C GLN A 22 -16.17 -6.74 1.02
N VAL A 23 -17.37 -7.01 0.64
CA VAL A 23 -17.69 -8.21 -0.12
C VAL A 23 -16.92 -8.28 -1.44
N GLU A 24 -16.72 -7.15 -2.05
CA GLU A 24 -16.05 -7.08 -3.34
C GLU A 24 -14.60 -7.48 -3.27
N ASN A 25 -14.01 -7.43 -2.08
CA ASN A 25 -12.59 -7.68 -1.92
C ASN A 25 -12.24 -9.13 -1.71
N LYS A 26 -13.22 -10.00 -1.68
CA LYS A 26 -12.91 -11.40 -1.44
C LYS A 26 -12.11 -12.05 -2.56
N GLN A 27 -12.00 -11.40 -3.70
CA GLN A 27 -11.17 -11.89 -4.79
C GLN A 27 -9.70 -11.61 -4.56
N LEU A 28 -9.41 -10.62 -3.72
CA LEU A 28 -8.04 -10.30 -3.38
C LEU A 28 -7.62 -11.16 -2.20
N SER A 29 -6.63 -12.01 -2.44
CA SER A 29 -6.09 -12.84 -1.40
C SER A 29 -5.54 -12.00 -0.26
N PRO A 30 -5.70 -12.42 1.01
CA PRO A 30 -4.99 -11.77 2.11
C PRO A 30 -3.48 -11.71 1.89
N LEU A 31 -2.94 -12.63 1.10
CA LEU A 31 -1.52 -12.64 0.77
C LEU A 31 -1.09 -11.41 -0.03
N VAL A 32 -1.97 -10.88 -0.86
CA VAL A 32 -1.68 -9.65 -1.62
C VAL A 32 -1.51 -8.47 -0.67
N GLY A 33 -2.41 -8.36 0.31
CA GLY A 33 -2.31 -7.31 1.33
C GLY A 33 -1.05 -7.43 2.16
N GLU A 34 -0.68 -8.62 2.56
CA GLU A 34 0.56 -8.86 3.29
C GLU A 34 1.79 -8.55 2.45
N GLN A 35 1.77 -8.94 1.20
CA GLN A 35 2.87 -8.62 0.28
C GLN A 35 3.04 -7.12 0.13
N PHE A 36 1.94 -6.41 -0.04
CA PHE A 36 1.96 -4.95 -0.14
C PHE A 36 2.54 -4.32 1.12
N MET A 37 2.08 -4.76 2.29
CA MET A 37 2.54 -4.22 3.56
C MET A 37 4.04 -4.46 3.77
N ARG A 38 4.51 -5.66 3.49
CA ARG A 38 5.93 -5.98 3.63
C ARG A 38 6.78 -5.16 2.66
N ALA A 39 6.35 -5.08 1.42
CA ALA A 39 7.07 -4.30 0.41
C ALA A 39 7.11 -2.83 0.79
N SER A 40 5.99 -2.27 1.27
CA SER A 40 5.93 -0.89 1.74
C SER A 40 6.91 -0.63 2.87
N GLN A 41 6.99 -1.53 3.83
CA GLN A 41 7.91 -1.38 4.95
C GLN A 41 9.37 -1.43 4.49
N GLN A 42 9.68 -2.31 3.55
CA GLN A 42 11.02 -2.38 2.98
C GLN A 42 11.37 -1.12 2.22
N ILE A 43 10.44 -0.60 1.44
CA ILE A 43 10.64 0.66 0.72
C ILE A 43 10.89 1.81 1.69
N ASP A 44 10.10 1.91 2.75
CA ASP A 44 10.30 2.96 3.74
C ASP A 44 11.69 2.89 4.38
N LYS A 45 12.14 1.69 4.73
CA LYS A 45 13.48 1.50 5.29
C LYS A 45 14.57 1.91 4.31
N MET A 46 14.39 1.54 3.04
CA MET A 46 15.35 1.89 2.00
C MET A 46 15.40 3.40 1.77
N LEU A 47 14.24 4.06 1.73
CA LEU A 47 14.19 5.50 1.57
C LEU A 47 14.83 6.23 2.74
N ASN A 48 14.59 5.76 3.96
CA ASN A 48 15.22 6.31 5.14
C ASN A 48 16.73 6.19 5.07
N ALA A 49 17.23 5.05 4.61
CA ALA A 49 18.67 4.85 4.44
C ALA A 49 19.25 5.78 3.38
N LEU A 50 18.51 5.99 2.29
CA LEU A 50 18.95 6.88 1.21
C LEU A 50 19.01 8.34 1.64
N GLU A 51 18.20 8.72 2.62
CA GLU A 51 18.21 10.09 3.14
C GLU A 51 19.20 10.31 4.27
N ASN A 52 19.70 9.24 4.87
CA ASN A 52 20.58 9.32 6.02
C ASN A 52 22.03 9.51 5.57
N ARG A 53 22.61 10.64 5.96
CA ARG A 53 24.01 10.97 5.59
C ARG A 53 25.03 9.99 6.16
N GLU A 54 24.68 9.33 7.26
CA GLU A 54 25.60 8.41 7.92
C GLU A 54 25.66 7.04 7.29
N VAL A 55 24.67 6.72 6.45
CA VAL A 55 24.69 5.47 5.70
C VAL A 55 25.71 5.59 4.57
N SER A 56 26.53 4.57 4.40
CA SER A 56 27.61 4.58 3.40
C SER A 56 27.09 4.64 1.98
N LEU A 57 27.91 5.16 1.08
CA LEU A 57 27.59 5.19 -0.35
C LEU A 57 27.47 3.80 -0.93
N LYS A 58 28.23 2.84 -0.41
CA LYS A 58 28.13 1.45 -0.85
C LYS A 58 26.74 0.90 -0.58
N VAL A 59 26.20 1.11 0.61
CA VAL A 59 24.87 0.67 0.98
C VAL A 59 23.83 1.38 0.10
N LYS A 60 23.98 2.68 -0.09
CA LYS A 60 23.06 3.44 -0.93
C LYS A 60 23.09 2.96 -2.37
N ARG A 61 24.25 2.62 -2.90
CA ARG A 61 24.36 2.06 -4.24
C ARG A 61 23.66 0.71 -4.33
N ASP A 62 23.86 -0.15 -3.36
CA ASP A 62 23.19 -1.45 -3.35
C ASP A 62 21.66 -1.28 -3.31
N ILE A 63 21.18 -0.30 -2.54
CA ILE A 63 19.76 0.00 -2.51
C ILE A 63 19.27 0.47 -3.87
N LEU A 64 19.91 1.48 -4.45
CA LEU A 64 19.45 2.09 -5.69
C LEU A 64 19.59 1.17 -6.90
N CYS A 65 20.63 0.34 -6.93
CA CYS A 65 20.93 -0.48 -8.08
C CYS A 65 20.36 -1.89 -8.01
N LYS A 66 20.03 -2.38 -6.82
CA LYS A 66 19.57 -3.75 -6.62
C LYS A 66 18.29 -3.85 -5.82
N SER A 67 18.34 -3.48 -4.54
CA SER A 67 17.27 -3.80 -3.60
C SER A 67 15.97 -3.04 -3.89
N TYR A 68 16.07 -1.75 -4.15
CA TYR A 68 14.91 -0.93 -4.43
C TYR A 68 14.21 -1.34 -5.75
N PRO A 69 14.95 -1.50 -6.87
CA PRO A 69 14.32 -2.01 -8.09
C PRO A 69 13.63 -3.34 -7.90
N GLU A 70 14.25 -4.26 -7.18
CA GLU A 70 13.69 -5.59 -6.98
C GLU A 70 12.42 -5.54 -6.15
N VAL A 71 12.44 -4.87 -5.00
CA VAL A 71 11.27 -4.78 -4.14
C VAL A 71 10.15 -4.01 -4.82
N TYR A 72 10.48 -2.90 -5.45
CA TYR A 72 9.45 -2.07 -6.09
C TYR A 72 8.78 -2.79 -7.25
N LYS A 73 9.57 -3.30 -8.17
CA LYS A 73 9.04 -3.88 -9.42
C LYS A 73 8.43 -5.26 -9.23
N LYS A 74 8.99 -6.07 -8.33
CA LYS A 74 8.56 -7.46 -8.18
C LYS A 74 7.58 -7.70 -7.04
N GLN A 75 7.55 -6.83 -6.05
CA GLN A 75 6.71 -7.02 -4.87
C GLN A 75 5.69 -5.91 -4.67
N TYR A 76 6.14 -4.67 -4.63
CA TYR A 76 5.30 -3.52 -4.32
C TYR A 76 4.32 -3.20 -5.46
N MET A 77 4.84 -2.98 -6.65
CA MET A 77 4.03 -2.58 -7.80
C MET A 77 2.99 -3.63 -8.18
N PRO A 78 3.33 -4.92 -8.27
CA PRO A 78 2.29 -5.92 -8.59
C PRO A 78 1.17 -5.98 -7.56
N ALA A 79 1.50 -5.91 -6.27
CA ALA A 79 0.49 -5.90 -5.22
C ALA A 79 -0.36 -4.64 -5.27
N LEU A 80 0.27 -3.48 -5.47
CA LEU A 80 -0.44 -2.22 -5.55
C LEU A 80 -1.40 -2.17 -6.74
N LEU A 81 -0.99 -2.71 -7.88
CA LEU A 81 -1.85 -2.78 -9.06
C LEU A 81 -3.08 -3.64 -8.83
N LEU A 82 -2.94 -4.73 -8.07
CA LEU A 82 -4.08 -5.57 -7.71
C LEU A 82 -5.02 -4.87 -6.73
N LEU A 83 -4.47 -4.06 -5.82
CA LEU A 83 -5.26 -3.40 -4.80
C LEU A 83 -5.93 -2.12 -5.30
N SER A 84 -5.34 -1.45 -6.28
CA SER A 84 -5.83 -0.15 -6.73
C SER A 84 -5.70 0.04 -8.24
N HIS A 85 -6.04 -0.99 -8.99
CA HIS A 85 -5.87 -1.00 -10.44
C HIS A 85 -6.68 0.08 -11.18
N ASN A 86 -7.70 0.63 -10.55
CA ASN A 86 -8.53 1.67 -11.16
C ASN A 86 -7.98 3.08 -10.97
N VAL A 87 -6.97 3.23 -10.11
CA VAL A 87 -6.45 4.55 -9.76
C VAL A 87 -5.19 4.89 -10.55
N TYR A 88 -4.27 3.92 -10.63
CA TYR A 88 -2.99 4.12 -11.29
C TYR A 88 -2.70 2.99 -12.25
N THR A 89 -2.05 3.34 -13.36
CA THR A 89 -1.57 2.35 -14.32
C THR A 89 -0.15 1.90 -13.96
N LYS A 90 0.29 0.82 -14.60
CA LYS A 90 1.67 0.36 -14.48
C LYS A 90 2.65 1.45 -14.90
N GLU A 91 2.32 2.19 -15.95
CA GLU A 91 3.15 3.28 -16.45
C GLU A 91 3.31 4.39 -15.42
N ASN A 92 2.25 4.72 -14.70
CA ASN A 92 2.31 5.73 -13.64
C ASN A 92 3.24 5.28 -12.51
N HIS A 93 3.14 4.03 -12.12
CA HIS A 93 4.02 3.49 -11.06
C HIS A 93 5.48 3.44 -11.50
N LEU A 94 5.74 3.08 -12.74
CA LEU A 94 7.10 3.08 -13.26
C LEU A 94 7.67 4.48 -13.34
N ARG A 95 6.84 5.47 -13.67
CA ARG A 95 7.26 6.87 -13.69
C ARG A 95 7.64 7.35 -12.29
N ASP A 96 6.83 7.01 -11.30
CA ASP A 96 7.13 7.36 -9.91
C ASP A 96 8.43 6.69 -9.45
N TYR A 97 8.60 5.43 -9.80
CA TYR A 97 9.82 4.70 -9.52
C TYR A 97 11.04 5.38 -10.12
N GLU A 98 10.98 5.73 -11.39
CA GLU A 98 12.09 6.37 -12.08
C GLU A 98 12.42 7.74 -11.46
N ALA A 99 11.40 8.47 -11.02
CA ALA A 99 11.61 9.76 -10.38
C ALA A 99 12.38 9.63 -9.07
N VAL A 100 12.04 8.64 -8.26
CA VAL A 100 12.73 8.39 -6.99
C VAL A 100 14.18 7.96 -7.23
N ILE A 101 14.36 7.01 -8.14
CA ILE A 101 15.71 6.51 -8.46
C ILE A 101 16.59 7.64 -8.98
N SER A 102 16.10 8.44 -9.90
CA SER A 102 16.86 9.55 -10.49
C SER A 102 17.22 10.60 -9.44
N PHE A 103 16.28 10.90 -8.56
CA PHE A 103 16.51 11.87 -7.49
C PHE A 103 17.67 11.47 -6.61
N TYR A 104 17.68 10.24 -6.12
CA TYR A 104 18.72 9.79 -5.19
C TYR A 104 20.05 9.52 -5.89
N LYS A 105 20.02 9.04 -7.15
CA LYS A 105 21.27 8.91 -7.92
C LYS A 105 21.97 10.25 -8.08
N LYS A 106 21.22 11.31 -8.36
CA LYS A 106 21.77 12.64 -8.46
C LYS A 106 22.26 13.16 -7.12
N ALA A 107 21.44 13.00 -6.07
CA ALA A 107 21.76 13.51 -4.74
C ALA A 107 23.08 12.95 -4.23
N TRP A 108 23.37 11.68 -4.51
CA TRP A 108 24.55 11.00 -3.99
C TRP A 108 25.60 10.70 -5.05
N SER A 109 25.40 11.17 -6.27
CA SER A 109 26.29 10.90 -7.42
C SER A 109 26.56 9.41 -7.61
N ILE A 110 25.48 8.61 -7.57
CA ILE A 110 25.56 7.17 -7.71
C ILE A 110 25.22 6.76 -9.13
N HIS A 111 26.05 5.89 -9.67
CA HIS A 111 25.82 5.29 -10.97
C HIS A 111 25.74 3.76 -10.81
N CYS A 112 24.76 3.15 -11.46
CA CYS A 112 24.64 1.71 -11.50
C CYS A 112 25.34 1.20 -12.76
N ALA A 113 26.09 0.14 -12.58
CA ALA A 113 26.83 -0.46 -13.70
C ALA A 113 25.90 -1.18 -14.67
#